data_60405dbd02ec2f135f90eeb1b3ac3ac8
#
_entry.id   60405dbd02ec2f135f90eeb1b3ac3ac8
#
_cell.length_a   1.000
_cell.length_b   1.000
_cell.length_c   1.000
_cell.angle_alpha   90.00
_cell.angle_beta   90.00
_cell.angle_gamma   90.00
#
_symmetry.space_group_name_H-M   'P 1'
#
loop_
_entity.id
_entity.type
_entity.pdbx_description
1 polymer ?
#
loop_
_entity_poly.entity_id
_entity_poly.type
_entity_poly.pdbx_seq_one_letter_code
_entity_poly.pdbx_strand_id
1 'polypeptide(L)'
;GWEGLRIKRYLPNGQDEFHNHVDIKDYKDAKRFLTFFVYLDDNEGGRTSFPRMNKHANCNKGDILIFPPMWPWLHLGEKPIEKPKYILHSYLHYVWTKDE
;
A
#
# COMPACT_ATOMS: atom_id res chain seq x y z
N GLY A 1 -14.10 8.86 -5.48
CA GLY A 1 -13.01 9.81 -5.75
C GLY A 1 -11.64 9.20 -5.54
N TRP A 2 -10.67 9.83 -6.14
CA TRP A 2 -9.27 9.46 -5.99
C TRP A 2 -8.61 10.40 -5.00
N GLU A 3 -7.78 9.87 -4.12
CA GLU A 3 -6.83 10.69 -3.37
C GLU A 3 -5.61 10.97 -4.25
N GLY A 4 -4.82 11.98 -3.86
CA GLY A 4 -3.62 12.33 -4.61
C GLY A 4 -2.67 11.15 -4.76
N LEU A 5 -2.16 10.94 -5.96
CA LEU A 5 -1.15 9.93 -6.22
C LEU A 5 0.17 10.32 -5.56
N ARG A 6 0.83 9.36 -4.93
CA ARG A 6 2.13 9.56 -4.27
C ARG A 6 3.11 8.54 -4.77
N ILE A 7 4.32 9.01 -5.09
CA ILE A 7 5.45 8.13 -5.36
C ILE A 7 6.21 7.99 -4.05
N LYS A 8 6.38 6.75 -3.60
CA LYS A 8 7.12 6.43 -2.38
C LYS A 8 8.38 5.67 -2.73
N ARG A 9 9.49 6.06 -2.11
CA ARG A 9 10.79 5.42 -2.27
C ARG A 9 11.20 4.77 -0.94
N TYR A 10 11.67 3.54 -1.02
CA TYR A 10 12.21 2.80 0.12
C TYR A 10 13.65 2.41 -0.20
N LEU A 11 14.58 2.78 0.67
CA LEU A 11 16.01 2.50 0.48
C LEU A 11 16.38 1.15 1.08
N PRO A 12 17.36 0.43 0.47
CA PRO A 12 17.75 -0.90 0.94
C PRO A 12 18.74 -0.86 2.12
N ASN A 13 18.62 0.12 3.01
CA ASN A 13 19.52 0.31 4.15
C ASN A 13 19.02 -0.31 5.46
N GLY A 14 17.90 -1.01 5.41
CA GLY A 14 17.30 -1.64 6.57
C GLY A 14 16.47 -0.72 7.44
N GLN A 15 16.37 0.56 7.09
CA GLN A 15 15.61 1.55 7.87
C GLN A 15 14.24 1.86 7.26
N ASP A 16 14.11 1.67 5.95
CA ASP A 16 12.90 2.01 5.21
C ASP A 16 11.97 0.82 5.08
N GLU A 17 11.22 0.54 6.14
CA GLU A 17 10.09 -0.38 6.06
C GLU A 17 8.92 0.18 6.83
N PHE A 18 7.71 -0.10 6.39
CA PHE A 18 6.52 0.23 7.14
C PHE A 18 6.15 -0.90 8.07
N HIS A 19 5.84 -0.56 9.32
CA HIS A 19 5.31 -1.51 10.29
C HIS A 19 3.91 -1.96 9.91
N ASN A 20 3.48 -3.07 10.48
CA ASN A 20 2.11 -3.56 10.31
C ASN A 20 1.10 -2.46 10.64
N HIS A 21 0.19 -2.21 9.70
CA HIS A 21 -0.86 -1.21 9.87
C HIS A 21 -2.04 -1.50 8.96
N VAL A 22 -3.15 -0.85 9.24
CA VAL A 22 -4.28 -0.71 8.33
C VAL A 22 -4.39 0.75 7.90
N ASP A 23 -4.95 0.98 6.71
CA ASP A 23 -5.01 2.33 6.16
C ASP A 23 -6.17 3.16 6.68
N ILE A 24 -7.16 2.53 7.28
CA ILE A 24 -8.21 3.23 8.03
C ILE A 24 -7.90 3.10 9.51
N LYS A 25 -7.53 4.19 10.13
CA LYS A 25 -7.18 4.26 11.57
C LYS A 25 -8.04 5.25 12.34
N ASP A 26 -8.73 6.15 11.67
CA ASP A 26 -9.54 7.17 12.31
C ASP A 26 -10.70 7.60 11.42
N TYR A 27 -11.49 8.54 11.92
CA TYR A 27 -12.68 9.03 11.22
C TYR A 27 -12.36 9.66 9.85
N LYS A 28 -11.23 10.35 9.74
CA LYS A 28 -10.84 11.00 8.48
C LYS A 28 -10.60 10.00 7.36
N ASP A 29 -10.05 8.85 7.72
CA ASP A 29 -9.72 7.81 6.75
C ASP A 29 -10.89 6.89 6.43
N ALA A 30 -11.98 6.98 7.19
CA ALA A 30 -13.10 6.05 7.10
C ALA A 30 -13.83 6.07 5.76
N LYS A 31 -13.67 7.12 4.96
CA LYS A 31 -14.23 7.21 3.61
C LYS A 31 -13.50 6.36 2.57
N ARG A 32 -12.31 5.85 2.89
CA ARG A 32 -11.52 5.00 2.00
C ARG A 32 -12.15 3.63 1.88
N PHE A 33 -12.21 3.07 0.68
CA PHE A 33 -12.71 1.71 0.48
C PHE A 33 -11.76 0.80 -0.31
N LEU A 34 -10.79 1.37 -1.03
CA LEU A 34 -9.73 0.59 -1.68
C LEU A 34 -8.40 1.31 -1.56
N THR A 35 -7.38 0.54 -1.25
CA THR A 35 -5.98 0.93 -1.37
C THR A 35 -5.42 0.32 -2.64
N PHE A 36 -4.56 1.04 -3.36
CA PHE A 36 -3.81 0.42 -4.45
C PHE A 36 -2.37 0.91 -4.51
N PHE A 37 -1.52 0.01 -4.94
CA PHE A 37 -0.11 0.27 -5.25
C PHE A 37 0.17 -0.17 -6.67
N VAL A 38 1.01 0.60 -7.38
CA VAL A 38 1.66 0.14 -8.60
C VAL A 38 3.14 0.00 -8.28
N TYR A 39 3.68 -1.18 -8.49
CA TYR A 39 5.12 -1.39 -8.34
C TYR A 39 5.83 -0.84 -9.57
N LEU A 40 6.70 0.14 -9.36
CA LEU A 40 7.36 0.86 -10.45
C LEU A 40 8.66 0.21 -10.90
N ASP A 41 9.17 -0.75 -10.12
CA ASP A 41 10.37 -1.52 -10.47
C ASP A 41 10.33 -2.86 -9.76
N ASP A 42 11.17 -3.79 -10.22
CA ASP A 42 11.32 -5.10 -9.58
C ASP A 42 12.17 -4.99 -8.31
N ASN A 43 11.84 -5.79 -7.30
CA ASN A 43 12.68 -5.97 -6.12
C ASN A 43 12.43 -7.34 -5.52
N GLU A 44 13.48 -8.10 -5.26
CA GLU A 44 13.38 -9.44 -4.65
C GLU A 44 12.82 -9.39 -3.23
N GLY A 45 13.22 -8.37 -2.47
CA GLY A 45 12.55 -8.00 -1.24
C GLY A 45 11.42 -7.02 -1.54
N GLY A 46 11.09 -6.13 -0.61
CA GLY A 46 10.14 -5.07 -0.85
C GLY A 46 8.72 -5.53 -1.11
N ARG A 47 8.39 -6.78 -0.75
CA ARG A 47 7.03 -7.31 -0.89
C ARG A 47 6.07 -6.60 0.04
N THR A 48 4.79 -6.64 -0.29
CA THR A 48 3.74 -6.26 0.65
C THR A 48 3.18 -7.53 1.26
N SER A 49 3.26 -7.66 2.58
CA SER A 49 2.79 -8.86 3.27
C SER A 49 1.58 -8.57 4.14
N PHE A 50 0.70 -9.58 4.20
CA PHE A 50 -0.55 -9.56 4.96
C PHE A 50 -0.49 -10.70 5.99
N PRO A 51 0.12 -10.46 7.17
CA PRO A 51 0.38 -11.55 8.12
C PRO A 51 -0.87 -12.24 8.63
N ARG A 52 -1.99 -11.52 8.76
CA ARG A 52 -3.26 -12.11 9.20
C ARG A 52 -3.82 -13.15 8.22
N MET A 53 -3.44 -13.04 6.96
CA MET A 53 -3.91 -13.93 5.90
C MET A 53 -2.84 -14.89 5.42
N ASN A 54 -1.63 -14.78 5.94
CA ASN A 54 -0.47 -15.55 5.49
C ASN A 54 -0.26 -15.42 3.97
N LYS A 55 -0.34 -14.20 3.47
CA LYS A 55 -0.18 -13.88 2.04
C LYS A 55 0.79 -12.73 1.85
N HIS A 56 1.35 -12.67 0.65
CA HIS A 56 2.19 -11.54 0.24
C HIS A 56 2.06 -11.30 -1.27
N ALA A 57 2.34 -10.06 -1.67
CA ALA A 57 2.47 -9.69 -3.07
C ALA A 57 3.94 -9.37 -3.36
N ASN A 58 4.49 -10.01 -4.40
CA ASN A 58 5.84 -9.74 -4.85
C ASN A 58 5.96 -8.36 -5.48
N CYS A 59 7.13 -7.75 -5.36
CA CYS A 59 7.39 -6.43 -5.95
C CYS A 59 7.87 -6.61 -7.39
N ASN A 60 6.93 -6.78 -8.32
CA ASN A 60 7.21 -6.95 -9.74
C ASN A 60 6.76 -5.70 -10.50
N LYS A 61 7.66 -5.15 -11.31
CA LYS A 61 7.39 -3.95 -12.10
C LYS A 61 6.11 -4.08 -12.92
N GLY A 62 5.25 -3.08 -12.80
CA GLY A 62 4.00 -3.01 -13.53
C GLY A 62 2.81 -3.70 -12.87
N ASP A 63 3.06 -4.49 -11.82
CA ASP A 63 1.97 -5.12 -11.08
C ASP A 63 1.22 -4.10 -10.25
N ILE A 64 -0.10 -4.31 -10.16
CA ILE A 64 -0.99 -3.49 -9.34
C ILE A 64 -1.52 -4.37 -8.22
N LEU A 65 -1.36 -3.91 -6.99
CA LEU A 65 -1.94 -4.55 -5.81
C LEU A 65 -3.10 -3.71 -5.31
N ILE A 66 -4.26 -4.34 -5.17
CA ILE A 66 -5.48 -3.69 -4.70
C ILE A 66 -6.03 -4.47 -3.51
N PHE A 67 -6.35 -3.78 -2.42
CA PHE A 67 -6.93 -4.41 -1.24
C PHE A 67 -7.74 -3.42 -0.42
N PRO A 68 -8.69 -3.91 0.42
CA PRO A 68 -9.43 -3.04 1.34
C PRO A 68 -8.50 -2.42 2.39
N PRO A 69 -8.69 -1.15 2.77
CA PRO A 69 -7.76 -0.44 3.65
C PRO A 69 -8.01 -0.68 5.14
N MET A 70 -8.67 -1.79 5.50
CA MET A 70 -9.10 -2.06 6.87
C MET A 70 -8.77 -3.48 7.30
N TRP A 71 -8.98 -3.75 8.59
CA TRP A 71 -8.82 -5.10 9.13
C TRP A 71 -9.75 -6.08 8.36
N PRO A 72 -9.33 -7.31 8.03
CA PRO A 72 -8.08 -7.96 8.43
C PRO A 72 -6.87 -7.73 7.50
N TRP A 73 -6.92 -6.71 6.66
CA TRP A 73 -5.87 -6.38 5.69
C TRP A 73 -4.73 -5.58 6.33
N LEU A 74 -4.39 -5.95 7.59
CA LEU A 74 -3.17 -5.47 8.23
C LEU A 74 -1.99 -5.86 7.36
N HIS A 75 -1.12 -4.92 7.04
CA HIS A 75 -0.02 -5.16 6.10
C HIS A 75 1.24 -4.41 6.50
N LEU A 76 2.34 -4.86 5.93
CA LEU A 76 3.60 -4.16 6.01
C LEU A 76 4.32 -4.20 4.67
N GLY A 77 5.11 -3.16 4.38
CA GLY A 77 6.05 -3.16 3.28
C GLY A 77 7.37 -3.77 3.77
N GLU A 78 7.78 -4.89 3.18
CA GLU A 78 9.04 -5.52 3.52
C GLU A 78 10.22 -4.70 3.00
N LYS A 79 11.36 -4.84 3.63
CA LYS A 79 12.57 -4.11 3.24
C LYS A 79 13.00 -4.47 1.83
N PRO A 80 13.35 -3.46 1.00
CA PRO A 80 13.92 -3.75 -0.31
C PRO A 80 15.30 -4.39 -0.19
N ILE A 81 15.68 -5.16 -1.22
CA ILE A 81 16.96 -5.84 -1.32
C ILE A 81 17.73 -5.24 -2.49
N GLU A 82 19.01 -4.90 -2.27
CA GLU A 82 20.01 -4.43 -3.23
C GLU A 82 19.75 -3.06 -3.84
N LYS A 83 18.52 -2.74 -4.22
CA LYS A 83 18.19 -1.47 -4.86
C LYS A 83 16.94 -0.85 -4.22
N PRO A 84 16.73 0.46 -4.38
CA PRO A 84 15.54 1.10 -3.87
C PRO A 84 14.25 0.52 -4.46
N LYS A 85 13.19 0.50 -3.65
CA LYS A 85 11.85 0.16 -4.09
C LYS A 85 11.05 1.44 -4.34
N TYR A 86 10.34 1.48 -5.47
CA TYR A 86 9.46 2.58 -5.82
C TYR A 86 8.05 2.07 -6.02
N ILE A 87 7.09 2.72 -5.39
CA ILE A 87 5.67 2.45 -5.60
C ILE A 87 4.91 3.73 -5.89
N LEU A 88 3.87 3.61 -6.69
CA LEU A 88 2.84 4.63 -6.84
C LEU A 88 1.66 4.20 -5.97
N HIS A 89 1.22 5.07 -5.08
CA HIS A 89 0.23 4.74 -4.06
C HIS A 89 -0.92 5.74 -4.06
N SER A 90 -2.13 5.24 -3.93
CA SER A 90 -3.31 6.07 -3.67
C SER A 90 -4.44 5.24 -3.07
N TYR A 91 -5.54 5.91 -2.81
CA TYR A 91 -6.78 5.34 -2.30
C TYR A 91 -7.95 5.76 -3.18
N LEU A 92 -8.96 4.91 -3.25
CA LEU A 92 -10.31 5.31 -3.66
C LEU A 92 -11.13 5.56 -2.40
N HIS A 93 -11.94 6.62 -2.42
CA HIS A 93 -12.80 6.94 -1.31
C HIS A 93 -14.20 7.32 -1.77
N TYR A 94 -15.16 7.16 -0.86
CA TYR A 94 -16.53 7.61 -1.09
C TYR A 94 -16.59 9.13 -1.07
N VAL A 95 -17.42 9.67 -1.95
CA VAL A 95 -17.69 11.11 -2.01
C VAL A 95 -19.13 11.33 -1.63
N TRP A 96 -19.36 12.19 -0.64
CA TRP A 96 -20.72 12.57 -0.27
C TRP A 96 -21.27 13.55 -1.31
N THR A 97 -22.50 13.32 -1.75
CA THR A 97 -23.19 14.21 -2.67
C THR A 97 -24.51 14.66 -2.05
N LYS A 98 -24.95 15.87 -2.44
CA LYS A 98 -26.20 16.43 -1.92
C LYS A 98 -27.46 15.70 -2.37
N ASP A 99 -27.36 14.96 -3.45
CA ASP A 99 -28.52 14.33 -4.10
C ASP A 99 -28.86 12.96 -3.51
N GLU A 100 -28.16 12.55 -2.48
CA GLU A 100 -28.35 11.26 -1.82
C GLU A 100 -29.07 11.34 -0.45
#